data_073696ae4b15cac004d762adb89e4861
#
_entry.id   073696ae4b15cac004d762adb89e4861
#
_cell.length_a   1.000
_cell.length_b   1.000
_cell.length_c   1.000
_cell.angle_alpha   90.00
_cell.angle_beta   90.00
_cell.angle_gamma   90.00
#
_symmetry.space_group_name_H-M   'P 1'
#
loop_
_entity.id
_entity.type
_entity.pdbx_description
1 polymer ?
#
loop_
_entity_poly.entity_id
_entity_poly.type
_entity_poly.pdbx_seq_one_letter_code
_entity_poly.pdbx_strand_id
1 'polypeptide(L)'
;MKKLLLSIAFLLPAMGMMAQTQVKTAEGILEGKDLSGITVFKGIPFAAPPVGNLRWKAPQPAQKWQGVREAKEFGPNPMQEPIFGDMNFGTKANSEDCLYLNIWTPAKTMKEHLPVLIYFNGGGLMAGSGSEPRYAGDAMARKGIISITANYREGIFGFFAHPQLSKETSYKGSGNYGFMDQVAAIQWVKDNIEAFGGDPNRITIVGESAGSMSVSALMASPLCQGLFAQAMGSSGSVMGFKKIATQKEAEEKGVQLAQKIAEKMGKETGKKVKKNIGMKNLDELRALPAEELMKLAGVRAVPVYNIDGYFMKEQPVDVFAKGEQTKVPLLIGGNNQEMTPWAVLMGKQPT
;
A
#
# COMPACT_ATOMS: atom_id res chain seq x y z
N MET A 1 65.50 17.79 -43.54
CA MET A 1 64.96 17.29 -42.25
C MET A 1 63.47 17.53 -42.19
N LYS A 2 62.68 16.49 -42.49
CA LYS A 2 61.21 16.54 -42.43
C LYS A 2 60.79 16.11 -41.03
N LYS A 3 60.15 17.00 -40.27
CA LYS A 3 59.54 16.70 -38.97
C LYS A 3 58.20 16.00 -39.19
N LEU A 4 58.13 14.75 -38.75
CA LEU A 4 56.90 13.92 -38.72
C LEU A 4 56.11 14.29 -37.45
N LEU A 5 55.02 14.99 -37.58
CA LEU A 5 54.09 15.22 -36.46
C LEU A 5 53.16 13.99 -36.30
N LEU A 6 53.41 13.24 -35.22
CA LEU A 6 52.55 12.11 -34.84
C LEU A 6 51.34 12.66 -34.07
N SER A 7 50.18 12.69 -34.70
CA SER A 7 48.92 13.02 -34.03
C SER A 7 48.44 11.78 -33.26
N ILE A 8 48.58 11.81 -31.93
CA ILE A 8 47.97 10.83 -31.04
C ILE A 8 46.50 11.23 -30.85
N ALA A 9 45.60 10.55 -31.55
CA ALA A 9 44.18 10.63 -31.28
C ALA A 9 43.86 9.87 -29.98
N PHE A 10 43.54 10.59 -28.92
CA PHE A 10 42.96 10.03 -27.71
C PHE A 10 41.54 9.54 -28.03
N LEU A 11 41.37 8.26 -28.25
CA LEU A 11 40.10 7.59 -28.17
C LEU A 11 39.65 7.59 -26.68
N LEU A 12 38.85 8.56 -26.29
CA LEU A 12 38.09 8.47 -25.05
C LEU A 12 37.08 7.31 -25.24
N PRO A 13 37.15 6.27 -24.41
CA PRO A 13 36.07 5.27 -24.43
C PRO A 13 34.77 6.00 -24.04
N ALA A 14 33.77 5.90 -24.90
CA ALA A 14 32.41 6.25 -24.54
C ALA A 14 31.98 5.28 -23.42
N MET A 15 32.27 5.63 -22.16
CA MET A 15 31.62 4.99 -21.02
C MET A 15 30.14 5.23 -21.16
N GLY A 16 29.42 4.28 -21.75
CA GLY A 16 27.98 4.24 -21.68
C GLY A 16 27.63 4.36 -20.20
N MET A 17 26.89 5.40 -19.84
CA MET A 17 26.34 5.53 -18.48
C MET A 17 25.45 4.31 -18.24
N MET A 18 26.00 3.27 -17.61
CA MET A 18 25.20 2.14 -17.14
C MET A 18 24.23 2.65 -16.08
N ALA A 19 22.99 2.24 -16.17
CA ALA A 19 21.98 2.56 -15.14
C ALA A 19 22.50 2.08 -13.78
N GLN A 20 22.39 2.92 -12.76
CA GLN A 20 22.82 2.57 -11.40
C GLN A 20 21.89 1.49 -10.84
N THR A 21 22.34 0.24 -10.83
CA THR A 21 21.55 -0.90 -10.33
C THR A 21 21.62 -1.07 -8.83
N GLN A 22 22.58 -0.43 -8.15
CA GLN A 22 22.69 -0.45 -6.69
C GLN A 22 22.40 0.93 -6.10
N VAL A 23 21.56 0.97 -5.08
CA VAL A 23 21.13 2.18 -4.40
C VAL A 23 21.24 1.99 -2.90
N LYS A 24 21.78 2.99 -2.20
CA LYS A 24 21.89 3.01 -0.74
C LYS A 24 20.70 3.75 -0.16
N THR A 25 19.87 3.05 0.61
CA THR A 25 18.75 3.59 1.40
C THR A 25 19.14 3.76 2.87
N ALA A 26 18.23 4.29 3.67
CA ALA A 26 18.39 4.39 5.12
C ALA A 26 18.49 3.01 5.81
N GLU A 27 17.91 1.98 5.20
CA GLU A 27 17.87 0.61 5.75
C GLU A 27 19.04 -0.26 5.29
N GLY A 28 19.65 0.03 4.11
CA GLY A 28 20.76 -0.74 3.54
C GLY A 28 20.92 -0.53 2.04
N ILE A 29 21.72 -1.38 1.39
CA ILE A 29 21.95 -1.32 -0.05
C ILE A 29 20.97 -2.26 -0.75
N LEU A 30 20.31 -1.73 -1.79
CA LEU A 30 19.43 -2.49 -2.68
C LEU A 30 20.09 -2.70 -4.03
N GLU A 31 19.89 -3.87 -4.63
CA GLU A 31 20.26 -4.16 -5.99
C GLU A 31 19.03 -4.47 -6.85
N GLY A 32 18.75 -3.60 -7.80
CA GLY A 32 17.71 -3.75 -8.80
C GLY A 32 18.19 -4.42 -10.09
N LYS A 33 17.36 -4.35 -11.11
CA LYS A 33 17.63 -4.92 -12.45
C LYS A 33 17.46 -3.84 -13.52
N ASP A 34 18.41 -3.76 -14.46
CA ASP A 34 18.23 -2.93 -15.65
C ASP A 34 17.19 -3.56 -16.59
N LEU A 35 16.26 -2.73 -17.04
CA LEU A 35 15.23 -3.06 -18.01
C LEU A 35 15.29 -2.07 -19.18
N SER A 36 16.31 -2.26 -20.04
CA SER A 36 16.50 -1.44 -21.25
C SER A 36 16.49 0.07 -20.96
N GLY A 37 17.37 0.48 -20.06
CA GLY A 37 17.55 1.88 -19.67
C GLY A 37 16.65 2.39 -18.56
N ILE A 38 15.85 1.53 -17.93
CA ILE A 38 15.13 1.79 -16.70
C ILE A 38 15.67 0.84 -15.65
N THR A 39 15.96 1.33 -14.43
CA THR A 39 16.27 0.43 -13.31
C THR A 39 15.00 0.12 -12.54
N VAL A 40 14.79 -1.17 -12.27
CA VAL A 40 13.62 -1.68 -11.57
C VAL A 40 14.05 -2.31 -10.27
N PHE A 41 13.44 -1.87 -9.17
CA PHE A 41 13.59 -2.47 -7.85
C PHE A 41 12.24 -3.00 -7.42
N LYS A 42 12.17 -4.27 -7.01
CA LYS A 42 10.95 -4.96 -6.59
C LYS A 42 11.12 -5.55 -5.20
N GLY A 43 10.02 -5.63 -4.44
CA GLY A 43 10.04 -6.26 -3.12
C GLY A 43 10.89 -5.51 -2.09
N ILE A 44 10.86 -4.18 -2.11
CA ILE A 44 11.54 -3.34 -1.12
C ILE A 44 10.67 -3.26 0.14
N PRO A 45 11.13 -3.73 1.31
CA PRO A 45 10.36 -3.58 2.54
C PRO A 45 10.37 -2.12 3.00
N PHE A 46 9.20 -1.52 3.17
CA PHE A 46 9.06 -0.17 3.70
C PHE A 46 8.64 -0.13 5.17
N ALA A 47 8.25 -1.28 5.72
CA ALA A 47 7.90 -1.47 7.14
C ALA A 47 8.28 -2.87 7.59
N ALA A 48 8.32 -3.09 8.90
CA ALA A 48 8.50 -4.41 9.48
C ALA A 48 7.31 -5.32 9.14
N PRO A 49 7.52 -6.65 8.96
CA PRO A 49 6.45 -7.60 8.73
C PRO A 49 5.36 -7.51 9.80
N PRO A 50 4.09 -7.26 9.45
CA PRO A 50 3.00 -7.11 10.41
C PRO A 50 2.43 -8.47 10.87
N VAL A 51 3.31 -9.36 11.32
CA VAL A 51 3.02 -10.75 11.69
C VAL A 51 3.01 -10.97 13.21
N GLY A 52 2.36 -12.01 13.66
CA GLY A 52 2.34 -12.39 15.09
C GLY A 52 1.84 -11.25 15.97
N ASN A 53 2.67 -10.79 16.90
CA ASN A 53 2.31 -9.70 17.82
C ASN A 53 2.15 -8.33 17.13
N LEU A 54 2.59 -8.18 15.87
CA LEU A 54 2.40 -6.97 15.07
C LEU A 54 1.12 -7.02 14.22
N ARG A 55 0.42 -8.17 14.17
CA ARG A 55 -0.91 -8.24 13.56
C ARG A 55 -1.84 -7.24 14.25
N TRP A 56 -2.53 -6.40 13.47
CA TRP A 56 -3.40 -5.32 13.95
C TRP A 56 -2.69 -4.26 14.81
N LYS A 57 -1.45 -3.95 14.47
CA LYS A 57 -0.74 -2.77 14.98
C LYS A 57 -0.39 -1.82 13.84
N ALA A 58 -0.18 -0.56 14.17
CA ALA A 58 0.37 0.41 13.25
C ALA A 58 1.70 -0.12 12.66
N PRO A 59 2.03 0.18 11.38
CA PRO A 59 3.28 -0.26 10.78
C PRO A 59 4.47 0.21 11.62
N GLN A 60 5.45 -0.66 11.75
CA GLN A 60 6.70 -0.39 12.44
C GLN A 60 7.81 -0.15 11.41
N PRO A 61 8.88 0.60 11.73
CA PRO A 61 9.98 0.85 10.81
C PRO A 61 10.57 -0.44 10.25
N ALA A 62 10.96 -0.41 8.98
CA ALA A 62 11.64 -1.54 8.34
C ALA A 62 12.96 -1.86 9.06
N GLN A 63 13.30 -3.13 9.12
CA GLN A 63 14.58 -3.57 9.71
C GLN A 63 15.74 -3.22 8.77
N LYS A 64 16.82 -2.71 9.34
CA LYS A 64 18.06 -2.49 8.60
C LYS A 64 18.74 -3.82 8.29
N TRP A 65 19.40 -3.89 7.13
CA TRP A 65 20.17 -5.07 6.72
C TRP A 65 21.63 -4.74 6.43
N GLN A 66 22.48 -5.76 6.52
CA GLN A 66 23.88 -5.68 6.13
C GLN A 66 24.07 -6.22 4.70
N GLY A 67 25.07 -5.70 4.00
CA GLY A 67 25.38 -6.12 2.63
C GLY A 67 24.34 -5.60 1.61
N VAL A 68 24.28 -6.29 0.48
CA VAL A 68 23.39 -5.95 -0.64
C VAL A 68 22.18 -6.86 -0.61
N ARG A 69 20.98 -6.25 -0.57
CA ARG A 69 19.71 -6.96 -0.70
C ARG A 69 19.26 -6.94 -2.15
N GLU A 70 19.04 -8.10 -2.72
CA GLU A 70 18.42 -8.22 -4.04
C GLU A 70 16.97 -7.71 -4.00
N ALA A 71 16.67 -6.76 -4.89
CA ALA A 71 15.34 -6.18 -5.09
C ALA A 71 14.91 -6.44 -6.55
N LYS A 72 14.88 -7.70 -6.96
CA LYS A 72 14.66 -8.12 -8.35
C LYS A 72 13.30 -8.80 -8.55
N GLU A 73 12.70 -9.31 -7.47
CA GLU A 73 11.43 -10.02 -7.50
C GLU A 73 10.39 -9.33 -6.61
N PHE A 74 9.12 -9.43 -6.97
CA PHE A 74 8.03 -8.90 -6.15
C PHE A 74 7.97 -9.60 -4.79
N GLY A 75 7.70 -8.83 -3.73
CA GLY A 75 7.29 -9.39 -2.46
C GLY A 75 5.91 -10.06 -2.54
N PRO A 76 5.50 -10.80 -1.50
CA PRO A 76 4.18 -11.42 -1.44
C PRO A 76 3.05 -10.39 -1.57
N ASN A 77 1.91 -10.82 -2.12
CA ASN A 77 0.67 -10.05 -2.06
C ASN A 77 0.17 -9.97 -0.61
N PRO A 78 -0.61 -8.95 -0.24
CA PRO A 78 -1.39 -8.98 0.98
C PRO A 78 -2.27 -10.24 1.06
N MET A 79 -2.55 -10.70 2.28
CA MET A 79 -3.51 -11.79 2.50
C MET A 79 -4.87 -11.42 1.91
N GLN A 80 -5.33 -12.18 0.94
CA GLN A 80 -6.54 -11.92 0.19
C GLN A 80 -7.08 -13.18 -0.48
N GLU A 81 -8.34 -13.14 -0.88
CA GLU A 81 -8.93 -14.12 -1.78
C GLU A 81 -9.21 -13.49 -3.16
N PRO A 82 -9.26 -14.28 -4.23
CA PRO A 82 -9.61 -13.76 -5.55
C PRO A 82 -11.09 -13.34 -5.57
N ILE A 83 -11.34 -12.04 -5.53
CA ILE A 83 -12.71 -11.48 -5.53
C ILE A 83 -13.14 -10.90 -6.87
N PHE A 84 -12.16 -10.59 -7.74
CA PHE A 84 -12.40 -10.10 -9.10
C PHE A 84 -11.69 -11.01 -10.10
N GLY A 85 -12.42 -11.45 -11.13
CA GLY A 85 -11.92 -12.43 -12.10
C GLY A 85 -10.83 -11.93 -13.04
N ASP A 86 -10.59 -10.62 -13.08
CA ASP A 86 -9.59 -9.98 -13.94
C ASP A 86 -8.28 -9.62 -13.19
N MET A 87 -8.21 -9.90 -11.89
CA MET A 87 -6.97 -9.70 -11.12
C MET A 87 -5.90 -10.72 -11.52
N ASN A 88 -4.73 -10.20 -11.86
CA ASN A 88 -3.55 -10.99 -12.21
C ASN A 88 -2.32 -10.41 -11.51
N PHE A 89 -1.64 -11.19 -10.70
CA PHE A 89 -0.52 -10.72 -9.90
C PHE A 89 0.81 -11.27 -10.39
N GLY A 90 1.86 -10.47 -10.28
CA GLY A 90 3.23 -10.85 -10.61
C GLY A 90 3.86 -11.85 -9.64
N THR A 91 3.19 -12.13 -8.53
CA THR A 91 3.53 -13.20 -7.57
C THR A 91 2.27 -13.97 -7.20
N LYS A 92 2.42 -15.26 -6.90
CA LYS A 92 1.31 -16.12 -6.44
C LYS A 92 1.25 -16.25 -4.92
N ALA A 93 2.27 -15.79 -4.21
CA ALA A 93 2.33 -15.90 -2.76
C ALA A 93 1.50 -14.80 -2.10
N ASN A 94 0.60 -15.17 -1.22
CA ASN A 94 -0.08 -14.27 -0.27
C ASN A 94 0.57 -14.40 1.10
N SER A 95 0.76 -13.29 1.81
CA SER A 95 1.34 -13.31 3.15
C SER A 95 0.88 -12.10 3.97
N GLU A 96 0.90 -12.22 5.30
CA GLU A 96 0.84 -11.04 6.17
C GLU A 96 2.12 -10.20 6.08
N ASP A 97 3.28 -10.83 5.81
CA ASP A 97 4.51 -10.14 5.43
C ASP A 97 4.38 -9.63 3.98
N CYS A 98 3.69 -8.50 3.83
CA CYS A 98 3.30 -7.94 2.54
C CYS A 98 3.66 -6.46 2.36
N LEU A 99 4.28 -5.81 3.35
CA LEU A 99 4.55 -4.37 3.32
C LEU A 99 5.78 -4.06 2.46
N TYR A 100 5.61 -4.25 1.15
CA TYR A 100 6.62 -4.05 0.13
C TYR A 100 6.17 -3.04 -0.91
N LEU A 101 7.14 -2.30 -1.46
CA LEU A 101 6.95 -1.43 -2.60
C LEU A 101 7.89 -1.79 -3.75
N ASN A 102 7.57 -1.29 -4.94
CA ASN A 102 8.33 -1.51 -6.16
C ASN A 102 8.59 -0.17 -6.82
N ILE A 103 9.79 0.04 -7.39
CA ILE A 103 10.23 1.30 -8.00
C ILE A 103 10.72 1.04 -9.41
N TRP A 104 10.24 1.83 -10.36
CA TRP A 104 10.76 1.95 -11.73
C TRP A 104 11.34 3.34 -11.89
N THR A 105 12.66 3.46 -12.08
CA THR A 105 13.33 4.75 -12.26
C THR A 105 14.08 4.80 -13.58
N PRO A 106 13.91 5.87 -14.38
CA PRO A 106 14.73 6.12 -15.57
C PRO A 106 16.03 6.83 -15.23
N ALA A 107 16.21 7.29 -13.98
CA ALA A 107 17.35 8.08 -13.56
C ALA A 107 18.68 7.34 -13.77
N LYS A 108 19.69 8.08 -14.24
CA LYS A 108 21.07 7.61 -14.38
C LYS A 108 21.92 8.07 -13.21
N THR A 109 21.48 9.11 -12.52
CA THR A 109 22.17 9.69 -11.37
C THR A 109 21.16 10.10 -10.30
N MET A 110 21.59 10.23 -9.06
CA MET A 110 20.76 10.73 -7.94
C MET A 110 20.40 12.23 -8.06
N LYS A 111 21.02 12.97 -9.01
CA LYS A 111 20.86 14.44 -9.13
C LYS A 111 19.78 14.86 -10.12
N GLU A 112 18.97 13.95 -10.62
CA GLU A 112 18.00 14.26 -11.68
C GLU A 112 16.71 14.89 -11.16
N HIS A 113 16.39 14.71 -9.88
CA HIS A 113 15.22 15.27 -9.20
C HIS A 113 13.91 15.05 -9.97
N LEU A 114 13.70 13.80 -10.43
CA LEU A 114 12.55 13.43 -11.25
C LEU A 114 11.25 13.46 -10.42
N PRO A 115 10.10 13.73 -11.07
CA PRO A 115 8.81 13.60 -10.43
C PRO A 115 8.54 12.15 -10.04
N VAL A 116 7.83 11.96 -8.94
CA VAL A 116 7.54 10.66 -8.33
C VAL A 116 6.05 10.42 -8.27
N LEU A 117 5.61 9.24 -8.68
CA LEU A 117 4.23 8.80 -8.62
C LEU A 117 4.14 7.54 -7.76
N ILE A 118 3.31 7.58 -6.72
CA ILE A 118 3.02 6.41 -5.88
C ILE A 118 1.59 5.98 -6.16
N TYR A 119 1.42 4.75 -6.67
CA TYR A 119 0.13 4.16 -6.96
C TYR A 119 -0.32 3.21 -5.86
N PHE A 120 -1.53 3.41 -5.36
CA PHE A 120 -2.25 2.50 -4.47
C PHE A 120 -3.36 1.78 -5.24
N ASN A 121 -3.36 0.45 -5.17
CA ASN A 121 -4.32 -0.37 -5.90
C ASN A 121 -5.74 -0.21 -5.39
N GLY A 122 -6.71 -0.41 -6.27
CA GLY A 122 -8.10 -0.66 -5.94
C GLY A 122 -8.34 -2.09 -5.48
N GLY A 123 -9.62 -2.49 -5.43
CA GLY A 123 -10.00 -3.84 -4.99
C GLY A 123 -10.81 -3.84 -3.69
N GLY A 124 -11.50 -2.74 -3.39
CA GLY A 124 -12.45 -2.63 -2.28
C GLY A 124 -11.82 -2.67 -0.89
N LEU A 125 -10.51 -2.41 -0.75
CA LEU A 125 -9.72 -2.60 0.46
C LEU A 125 -9.72 -4.07 0.95
N MET A 126 -10.03 -5.01 0.07
CA MET A 126 -10.16 -6.44 0.35
C MET A 126 -9.16 -7.28 -0.44
N ALA A 127 -8.73 -6.79 -1.60
CA ALA A 127 -7.79 -7.47 -2.48
C ALA A 127 -7.09 -6.46 -3.39
N GLY A 128 -5.90 -6.83 -3.85
CA GLY A 128 -5.07 -6.06 -4.76
C GLY A 128 -3.59 -6.28 -4.48
N SER A 129 -2.75 -5.85 -5.39
CA SER A 129 -1.30 -5.92 -5.21
C SER A 129 -0.58 -4.93 -6.12
N GLY A 130 0.48 -4.34 -5.60
CA GLY A 130 1.42 -3.56 -6.41
C GLY A 130 2.21 -4.38 -7.43
N SER A 131 2.06 -5.71 -7.43
CA SER A 131 2.69 -6.61 -8.40
C SER A 131 1.87 -6.82 -9.67
N GLU A 132 0.66 -6.26 -9.77
CA GLU A 132 -0.22 -6.45 -10.92
C GLU A 132 0.37 -5.81 -12.18
N PRO A 133 0.48 -6.54 -13.32
CA PRO A 133 1.12 -6.03 -14.54
C PRO A 133 0.51 -4.74 -15.09
N ARG A 134 -0.81 -4.52 -14.89
CA ARG A 134 -1.47 -3.28 -15.32
C ARG A 134 -0.95 -2.02 -14.61
N TYR A 135 -0.29 -2.19 -13.45
CA TYR A 135 0.29 -1.11 -12.66
C TYR A 135 1.81 -1.00 -12.83
N ALA A 136 2.41 -1.82 -13.72
CA ALA A 136 3.85 -1.77 -13.98
C ALA A 136 4.30 -0.38 -14.39
N GLY A 137 5.33 0.14 -13.73
CA GLY A 137 5.74 1.54 -13.85
C GLY A 137 6.65 1.85 -15.04
N ASP A 138 6.98 0.87 -15.90
CA ASP A 138 7.95 1.05 -16.98
C ASP A 138 7.50 2.07 -18.02
N ALA A 139 6.21 2.12 -18.36
CA ALA A 139 5.67 3.11 -19.28
C ALA A 139 5.80 4.55 -18.76
N MET A 140 5.56 4.76 -17.46
CA MET A 140 5.74 6.06 -16.81
C MET A 140 7.22 6.41 -16.66
N ALA A 141 8.06 5.44 -16.33
CA ALA A 141 9.49 5.63 -16.22
C ALA A 141 10.09 6.07 -17.57
N ARG A 142 9.66 5.49 -18.69
CA ARG A 142 10.09 5.94 -20.04
C ARG A 142 9.66 7.39 -20.38
N LYS A 143 8.72 7.96 -19.63
CA LYS A 143 8.32 9.37 -19.74
C LYS A 143 9.03 10.29 -18.74
N GLY A 144 10.05 9.82 -18.04
CA GLY A 144 10.84 10.61 -17.09
C GLY A 144 10.19 10.73 -15.70
N ILE A 145 9.28 9.82 -15.32
CA ILE A 145 8.59 9.82 -14.03
C ILE A 145 9.03 8.57 -13.25
N ILE A 146 9.50 8.72 -12.01
CA ILE A 146 9.70 7.56 -11.14
C ILE A 146 8.33 7.05 -10.74
N SER A 147 8.04 5.79 -11.08
CA SER A 147 6.77 5.15 -10.77
C SER A 147 6.95 4.14 -9.65
N ILE A 148 6.05 4.15 -8.69
CA ILE A 148 6.09 3.30 -7.50
C ILE A 148 4.73 2.65 -7.32
N THR A 149 4.71 1.37 -6.99
CA THR A 149 3.53 0.67 -6.47
C THR A 149 3.81 0.23 -5.04
N ALA A 150 2.84 0.35 -4.14
CA ALA A 150 3.00 -0.05 -2.76
C ALA A 150 1.82 -0.93 -2.31
N ASN A 151 2.15 -2.05 -1.68
CA ASN A 151 1.16 -2.88 -1.00
C ASN A 151 0.71 -2.22 0.31
N TYR A 152 -0.47 -2.58 0.78
CA TYR A 152 -0.97 -2.27 2.10
C TYR A 152 -1.83 -3.43 2.61
N ARG A 153 -2.01 -3.58 3.91
CA ARG A 153 -2.85 -4.64 4.46
C ARG A 153 -4.30 -4.46 4.05
N GLU A 154 -4.90 -5.56 3.62
CA GLU A 154 -6.25 -5.63 3.10
C GLU A 154 -7.19 -6.38 4.06
N GLY A 155 -8.50 -6.22 3.87
CA GLY A 155 -9.53 -6.98 4.58
C GLY A 155 -9.39 -6.92 6.10
N ILE A 156 -9.53 -8.08 6.75
CA ILE A 156 -9.44 -8.18 8.22
C ILE A 156 -8.05 -7.79 8.75
N PHE A 157 -6.99 -7.97 7.98
CA PHE A 157 -5.62 -7.65 8.40
C PHE A 157 -5.36 -6.15 8.44
N GLY A 158 -6.01 -5.39 7.55
CA GLY A 158 -5.85 -3.93 7.43
C GLY A 158 -6.94 -3.10 8.13
N PHE A 159 -8.14 -3.67 8.34
CA PHE A 159 -9.32 -2.88 8.70
C PHE A 159 -10.19 -3.51 9.79
N PHE A 160 -9.59 -4.14 10.78
CA PHE A 160 -10.27 -4.75 11.91
C PHE A 160 -10.18 -3.85 13.15
N ALA A 161 -11.30 -3.28 13.58
CA ALA A 161 -11.42 -2.52 14.81
C ALA A 161 -11.93 -3.39 15.95
N HIS A 162 -11.36 -3.23 17.15
CA HIS A 162 -11.78 -3.98 18.33
C HIS A 162 -11.42 -3.22 19.61
N PRO A 163 -12.26 -3.25 20.68
CA PRO A 163 -11.98 -2.50 21.91
C PRO A 163 -10.66 -2.88 22.60
N GLN A 164 -10.22 -4.13 22.51
CA GLN A 164 -8.93 -4.56 23.05
C GLN A 164 -7.76 -3.97 22.23
N LEU A 165 -7.89 -3.91 20.90
CA LEU A 165 -6.88 -3.28 20.03
C LEU A 165 -6.74 -1.79 20.34
N SER A 166 -7.86 -1.10 20.50
CA SER A 166 -7.84 0.33 20.85
C SER A 166 -7.18 0.60 22.20
N LYS A 167 -7.29 -0.33 23.15
CA LYS A 167 -6.60 -0.23 24.45
C LYS A 167 -5.08 -0.38 24.34
N GLU A 168 -4.60 -1.10 23.32
CA GLU A 168 -3.16 -1.31 23.08
C GLU A 168 -2.46 -0.07 22.52
N THR A 169 -3.21 0.90 21.99
CA THR A 169 -2.66 2.11 21.35
C THR A 169 -2.70 3.31 22.27
N SER A 170 -1.72 4.21 22.16
CA SER A 170 -1.69 5.46 22.91
C SER A 170 -2.83 6.42 22.52
N TYR A 171 -3.28 6.36 21.24
CA TYR A 171 -4.37 7.16 20.72
C TYR A 171 -5.76 6.55 20.91
N LYS A 172 -5.85 5.36 21.55
CA LYS A 172 -7.10 4.67 21.91
C LYS A 172 -8.01 4.36 20.70
N GLY A 173 -7.42 4.14 19.52
CA GLY A 173 -8.11 3.81 18.28
C GLY A 173 -7.61 2.53 17.62
N SER A 174 -8.40 1.96 16.71
CA SER A 174 -8.05 0.76 15.92
C SER A 174 -8.83 0.72 14.60
N GLY A 175 -8.39 -0.08 13.63
CA GLY A 175 -9.14 -0.39 12.41
C GLY A 175 -8.65 0.23 11.11
N ASN A 176 -7.71 1.18 11.13
CA ASN A 176 -7.22 1.88 9.93
C ASN A 176 -5.79 1.49 9.55
N TYR A 177 -5.37 0.26 9.87
CA TYR A 177 -3.97 -0.16 9.68
C TYR A 177 -3.53 -0.15 8.22
N GLY A 178 -4.41 -0.54 7.28
CA GLY A 178 -4.12 -0.49 5.85
C GLY A 178 -3.84 0.93 5.35
N PHE A 179 -4.58 1.93 5.81
CA PHE A 179 -4.29 3.33 5.51
C PHE A 179 -2.99 3.81 6.18
N MET A 180 -2.70 3.36 7.40
CA MET A 180 -1.43 3.66 8.07
C MET A 180 -0.24 3.05 7.33
N ASP A 181 -0.41 1.88 6.71
CA ASP A 181 0.62 1.27 5.85
C ASP A 181 0.92 2.16 4.64
N GLN A 182 -0.11 2.76 4.04
CA GLN A 182 0.06 3.71 2.93
C GLN A 182 0.80 4.97 3.39
N VAL A 183 0.49 5.50 4.59
CA VAL A 183 1.26 6.61 5.20
C VAL A 183 2.73 6.22 5.34
N ALA A 184 3.01 5.02 5.88
CA ALA A 184 4.39 4.53 6.05
C ALA A 184 5.11 4.37 4.70
N ALA A 185 4.42 3.89 3.65
CA ALA A 185 4.98 3.79 2.31
C ALA A 185 5.36 5.18 1.74
N ILE A 186 4.47 6.17 1.88
CA ILE A 186 4.75 7.55 1.43
C ILE A 186 5.94 8.13 2.20
N GLN A 187 5.97 7.94 3.53
CA GLN A 187 7.08 8.41 4.36
C GLN A 187 8.40 7.76 3.93
N TRP A 188 8.41 6.44 3.74
CA TRP A 188 9.60 5.72 3.27
C TRP A 188 10.09 6.27 1.92
N VAL A 189 9.17 6.52 0.99
CA VAL A 189 9.50 7.12 -0.32
C VAL A 189 10.10 8.51 -0.12
N LYS A 190 9.48 9.35 0.71
CA LYS A 190 9.97 10.71 0.99
C LYS A 190 11.39 10.70 1.55
N ASP A 191 11.72 9.75 2.40
CA ASP A 191 13.02 9.64 3.06
C ASP A 191 14.11 9.04 2.16
N ASN A 192 13.75 8.28 1.12
CA ASN A 192 14.72 7.50 0.34
C ASN A 192 14.78 7.83 -1.15
N ILE A 193 13.80 8.55 -1.70
CA ILE A 193 13.62 8.63 -3.17
C ILE A 193 14.73 9.41 -3.89
N GLU A 194 15.45 10.30 -3.21
CA GLU A 194 16.60 10.99 -3.77
C GLU A 194 17.68 10.00 -4.21
N ALA A 195 17.87 8.91 -3.47
CA ALA A 195 18.83 7.86 -3.82
C ALA A 195 18.49 7.17 -5.17
N PHE A 196 17.22 7.23 -5.58
CA PHE A 196 16.72 6.72 -6.86
C PHE A 196 16.60 7.80 -7.96
N GLY A 197 17.10 9.01 -7.69
CA GLY A 197 17.04 10.15 -8.62
C GLY A 197 15.74 10.93 -8.60
N GLY A 198 14.88 10.72 -7.61
CA GLY A 198 13.60 11.42 -7.45
C GLY A 198 13.68 12.66 -6.57
N ASP A 199 12.67 13.52 -6.68
CA ASP A 199 12.49 14.69 -5.83
C ASP A 199 11.46 14.41 -4.74
N PRO A 200 11.84 14.39 -3.45
CA PRO A 200 10.93 14.15 -2.34
C PRO A 200 9.87 15.24 -2.17
N ASN A 201 10.02 16.39 -2.84
CA ASN A 201 9.05 17.47 -2.85
C ASN A 201 8.11 17.43 -4.06
N ARG A 202 8.25 16.44 -4.94
CA ARG A 202 7.42 16.24 -6.14
C ARG A 202 6.75 14.87 -6.16
N ILE A 203 6.29 14.40 -5.00
CA ILE A 203 5.55 13.14 -4.86
C ILE A 203 4.08 13.38 -5.16
N THR A 204 3.53 12.58 -6.08
CA THR A 204 2.10 12.50 -6.39
C THR A 204 1.57 11.15 -5.92
N ILE A 205 0.54 11.15 -5.08
CA ILE A 205 -0.20 9.93 -4.73
C ILE A 205 -1.33 9.70 -5.71
N VAL A 206 -1.50 8.45 -6.16
CA VAL A 206 -2.47 8.09 -7.21
C VAL A 206 -3.21 6.82 -6.82
N GLY A 207 -4.50 6.73 -7.15
CA GLY A 207 -5.27 5.51 -6.95
C GLY A 207 -6.54 5.47 -7.77
N GLU A 208 -7.04 4.27 -8.00
CA GLU A 208 -8.31 4.00 -8.66
C GLU A 208 -9.22 3.20 -7.71
N SER A 209 -10.54 3.40 -7.77
CA SER A 209 -11.52 2.70 -6.93
C SER A 209 -11.19 2.83 -5.43
N ALA A 210 -10.97 1.73 -4.70
CA ALA A 210 -10.51 1.77 -3.32
C ALA A 210 -9.16 2.48 -3.14
N GLY A 211 -8.28 2.47 -4.15
CA GLY A 211 -7.06 3.30 -4.17
C GLY A 211 -7.37 4.80 -4.20
N SER A 212 -8.40 5.22 -4.92
CA SER A 212 -8.91 6.59 -4.90
C SER A 212 -9.58 6.95 -3.58
N MET A 213 -10.29 5.98 -2.95
CA MET A 213 -10.76 6.13 -1.57
C MET A 213 -9.58 6.37 -0.63
N SER A 214 -8.49 5.62 -0.80
CA SER A 214 -7.24 5.82 -0.06
C SER A 214 -6.68 7.22 -0.27
N VAL A 215 -6.59 7.71 -1.50
CA VAL A 215 -6.11 9.07 -1.81
C VAL A 215 -6.92 10.12 -1.03
N SER A 216 -8.24 10.06 -1.06
CA SER A 216 -9.10 11.01 -0.33
C SER A 216 -8.99 10.87 1.18
N ALA A 217 -8.80 9.66 1.72
CA ALA A 217 -8.56 9.42 3.15
C ALA A 217 -7.19 9.98 3.60
N LEU A 218 -6.13 9.75 2.80
CA LEU A 218 -4.79 10.28 3.05
C LEU A 218 -4.77 11.82 3.02
N MET A 219 -5.49 12.43 2.07
CA MET A 219 -5.62 13.90 2.05
C MET A 219 -6.31 14.45 3.29
N ALA A 220 -7.30 13.75 3.84
CA ALA A 220 -8.01 14.15 5.05
C ALA A 220 -7.24 13.84 6.35
N SER A 221 -6.20 12.99 6.29
CA SER A 221 -5.47 12.57 7.47
C SER A 221 -4.42 13.59 7.91
N PRO A 222 -4.37 13.95 9.21
CA PRO A 222 -3.32 14.82 9.73
C PRO A 222 -1.92 14.16 9.66
N LEU A 223 -1.85 12.83 9.55
CA LEU A 223 -0.58 12.10 9.43
C LEU A 223 0.11 12.33 8.09
N CYS A 224 -0.60 12.87 7.11
CA CYS A 224 -0.09 13.04 5.74
C CYS A 224 0.36 14.47 5.43
N GLN A 225 0.28 15.40 6.38
CA GLN A 225 0.66 16.80 6.15
C GLN A 225 2.14 16.90 5.70
N GLY A 226 2.36 17.48 4.51
CA GLY A 226 3.68 17.67 3.94
C GLY A 226 4.36 16.41 3.35
N LEU A 227 3.66 15.26 3.29
CA LEU A 227 4.25 14.03 2.75
C LEU A 227 4.21 13.95 1.22
N PHE A 228 3.24 14.59 0.57
CA PHE A 228 3.12 14.62 -0.88
C PHE A 228 2.74 16.00 -1.38
N ALA A 229 3.00 16.27 -2.65
CA ALA A 229 2.81 17.56 -3.30
C ALA A 229 1.58 17.61 -4.22
N GLN A 230 1.05 16.45 -4.64
CA GLN A 230 -0.10 16.34 -5.53
C GLN A 230 -0.86 15.05 -5.25
N ALA A 231 -2.14 15.02 -5.65
CA ALA A 231 -2.99 13.85 -5.50
C ALA A 231 -3.84 13.62 -6.76
N MET A 232 -4.07 12.35 -7.10
CA MET A 232 -4.96 11.96 -8.19
C MET A 232 -5.83 10.78 -7.76
N GLY A 233 -7.14 10.95 -7.87
CA GLY A 233 -8.12 9.91 -7.57
C GLY A 233 -9.05 9.63 -8.75
N SER A 234 -9.25 8.37 -9.09
CA SER A 234 -10.18 7.93 -10.13
C SER A 234 -11.23 6.99 -9.55
N SER A 235 -12.51 7.29 -9.80
CA SER A 235 -13.64 6.38 -9.57
C SER A 235 -13.80 5.92 -8.11
N GLY A 236 -13.50 6.79 -7.13
CA GLY A 236 -13.67 6.45 -5.71
C GLY A 236 -13.37 7.60 -4.76
N SER A 237 -14.05 7.62 -3.62
CA SER A 237 -13.81 8.57 -2.52
C SER A 237 -14.34 8.01 -1.20
N VAL A 238 -13.70 8.38 -0.08
CA VAL A 238 -14.28 8.14 1.27
C VAL A 238 -15.34 9.17 1.64
N MET A 239 -15.56 10.19 0.80
CA MET A 239 -16.62 11.20 0.96
C MET A 239 -17.91 10.77 0.26
N GLY A 240 -18.40 9.57 0.57
CA GLY A 240 -19.64 9.03 -0.01
C GLY A 240 -20.91 9.51 0.69
N PHE A 241 -22.08 9.01 0.21
CA PHE A 241 -23.39 9.32 0.79
C PHE A 241 -23.60 8.77 2.21
N LYS A 242 -22.81 7.77 2.63
CA LYS A 242 -22.88 7.20 3.98
C LYS A 242 -21.77 7.79 4.84
N LYS A 243 -22.13 8.18 6.06
CA LYS A 243 -21.15 8.55 7.07
C LYS A 243 -20.23 7.38 7.37
N ILE A 244 -18.96 7.70 7.54
CA ILE A 244 -17.97 6.74 8.01
C ILE A 244 -18.32 6.37 9.46
N ALA A 245 -18.18 5.10 9.78
CA ALA A 245 -18.47 4.58 11.11
C ALA A 245 -17.61 5.30 12.18
N THR A 246 -18.22 5.57 13.30
CA THR A 246 -17.49 5.95 14.50
C THR A 246 -16.62 4.79 14.99
N GLN A 247 -15.59 5.08 15.79
CA GLN A 247 -14.77 4.03 16.40
C GLN A 247 -15.65 3.01 17.17
N LYS A 248 -16.63 3.49 17.95
CA LYS A 248 -17.52 2.62 18.70
C LYS A 248 -18.31 1.67 17.80
N GLU A 249 -18.90 2.17 16.72
CA GLU A 249 -19.64 1.34 15.75
C GLU A 249 -18.74 0.33 15.05
N ALA A 250 -17.49 0.70 14.73
CA ALA A 250 -16.53 -0.21 14.13
C ALA A 250 -16.08 -1.29 15.12
N GLU A 251 -15.83 -0.93 16.37
CA GLU A 251 -15.48 -1.86 17.44
C GLU A 251 -16.64 -2.85 17.73
N GLU A 252 -17.88 -2.39 17.75
CA GLU A 252 -19.06 -3.25 17.91
C GLU A 252 -19.16 -4.30 16.79
N LYS A 253 -18.93 -3.88 15.53
CA LYS A 253 -18.85 -4.81 14.38
C LYS A 253 -17.67 -5.78 14.51
N GLY A 254 -16.53 -5.31 14.99
CA GLY A 254 -15.36 -6.15 15.23
C GLY A 254 -15.61 -7.21 16.28
N VAL A 255 -16.25 -6.85 17.39
CA VAL A 255 -16.67 -7.81 18.42
C VAL A 255 -17.64 -8.86 17.87
N GLN A 256 -18.62 -8.45 17.05
CA GLN A 256 -19.55 -9.37 16.40
C GLN A 256 -18.83 -10.32 15.44
N LEU A 257 -17.83 -9.83 14.69
CA LEU A 257 -17.03 -10.65 13.81
C LEU A 257 -16.16 -11.64 14.60
N ALA A 258 -15.50 -11.17 15.65
CA ALA A 258 -14.71 -12.03 16.55
C ALA A 258 -15.57 -13.14 17.20
N GLN A 259 -16.80 -12.82 17.58
CA GLN A 259 -17.76 -13.80 18.10
C GLN A 259 -18.12 -14.85 17.03
N LYS A 260 -18.39 -14.42 15.79
CA LYS A 260 -18.70 -15.34 14.67
C LYS A 260 -17.52 -16.26 14.33
N ILE A 261 -16.30 -15.73 14.35
CA ILE A 261 -15.09 -16.53 14.12
C ILE A 261 -14.97 -17.60 15.22
N ALA A 262 -15.09 -17.21 16.48
CA ALA A 262 -15.02 -18.15 17.60
C ALA A 262 -16.11 -19.23 17.54
N GLU A 263 -17.33 -18.90 17.11
CA GLU A 263 -18.43 -19.87 16.93
C GLU A 263 -18.12 -20.88 15.81
N LYS A 264 -17.52 -20.43 14.70
CA LYS A 264 -17.06 -21.32 13.62
C LYS A 264 -15.97 -22.26 14.11
N MET A 265 -14.94 -21.73 14.80
CA MET A 265 -13.88 -22.53 15.42
C MET A 265 -14.46 -23.58 16.40
N GLY A 266 -15.44 -23.17 17.21
CA GLY A 266 -16.11 -24.08 18.15
C GLY A 266 -16.83 -25.23 17.45
N LYS A 267 -17.49 -24.97 16.31
CA LYS A 267 -18.14 -26.00 15.49
C LYS A 267 -17.14 -26.97 14.89
N GLU A 268 -16.03 -26.47 14.34
CA GLU A 268 -14.97 -27.30 13.75
C GLU A 268 -14.26 -28.18 14.79
N THR A 269 -14.08 -27.67 16.02
CA THR A 269 -13.37 -28.38 17.10
C THR A 269 -14.30 -29.15 18.05
N GLY A 270 -15.62 -29.07 17.88
CA GLY A 270 -16.61 -29.68 18.79
C GLY A 270 -16.70 -29.00 20.16
N LYS A 271 -16.07 -27.84 20.38
CA LYS A 271 -16.06 -27.13 21.64
C LYS A 271 -17.22 -26.16 21.76
N LYS A 272 -17.89 -26.11 22.90
CA LYS A 272 -18.91 -25.11 23.20
C LYS A 272 -18.26 -23.73 23.38
N VAL A 273 -18.67 -22.77 22.58
CA VAL A 273 -18.22 -21.39 22.66
C VAL A 273 -19.07 -20.59 23.65
N LYS A 274 -18.40 -19.89 24.56
CA LYS A 274 -19.10 -19.05 25.55
C LYS A 274 -19.70 -17.82 24.88
N LYS A 275 -20.87 -17.40 25.37
CA LYS A 275 -21.48 -16.12 24.97
C LYS A 275 -20.51 -14.97 25.31
N ASN A 276 -20.37 -14.01 24.43
CA ASN A 276 -19.46 -12.87 24.55
C ASN A 276 -17.94 -13.20 24.47
N ILE A 277 -17.54 -14.36 23.92
CA ILE A 277 -16.12 -14.67 23.73
C ILE A 277 -15.44 -13.67 22.81
N GLY A 278 -16.15 -13.10 21.82
CA GLY A 278 -15.63 -12.09 20.93
C GLY A 278 -15.01 -10.86 21.63
N MET A 279 -15.39 -10.61 22.88
CA MET A 279 -14.78 -9.54 23.69
C MET A 279 -13.45 -9.91 24.35
N LYS A 280 -13.08 -11.20 24.39
CA LYS A 280 -11.99 -11.71 25.25
C LYS A 280 -10.98 -12.59 24.53
N ASN A 281 -11.20 -12.88 23.25
CA ASN A 281 -10.37 -13.86 22.53
C ASN A 281 -9.42 -13.26 21.50
N LEU A 282 -9.05 -11.98 21.65
CA LEU A 282 -8.17 -11.31 20.69
C LEU A 282 -6.82 -12.02 20.52
N ASP A 283 -6.23 -12.50 21.61
CA ASP A 283 -4.96 -13.23 21.57
C ASP A 283 -5.10 -14.56 20.81
N GLU A 284 -6.23 -15.27 20.99
CA GLU A 284 -6.53 -16.48 20.24
C GLU A 284 -6.68 -16.18 18.74
N LEU A 285 -7.37 -15.09 18.38
CA LEU A 285 -7.51 -14.66 16.99
C LEU A 285 -6.17 -14.21 16.39
N ARG A 286 -5.33 -13.54 17.19
CA ARG A 286 -3.99 -13.11 16.77
C ARG A 286 -3.05 -14.29 16.54
N ALA A 287 -3.26 -15.40 17.24
CA ALA A 287 -2.47 -16.62 17.12
C ALA A 287 -2.91 -17.53 15.94
N LEU A 288 -4.08 -17.28 15.33
CA LEU A 288 -4.53 -18.09 14.19
C LEU A 288 -3.60 -17.94 12.99
N PRO A 289 -3.33 -19.03 12.24
CA PRO A 289 -2.74 -18.92 10.92
C PRO A 289 -3.54 -17.95 10.03
N ALA A 290 -2.86 -17.20 9.18
CA ALA A 290 -3.49 -16.13 8.40
C ALA A 290 -4.60 -16.67 7.47
N GLU A 291 -4.35 -17.79 6.79
CA GLU A 291 -5.32 -18.45 5.91
C GLU A 291 -6.56 -18.91 6.67
N GLU A 292 -6.36 -19.44 7.88
CA GLU A 292 -7.47 -19.90 8.73
C GLU A 292 -8.30 -18.71 9.21
N LEU A 293 -7.64 -17.65 9.68
CA LEU A 293 -8.32 -16.41 10.08
C LEU A 293 -9.14 -15.84 8.92
N MET A 294 -8.58 -15.77 7.73
CA MET A 294 -9.25 -15.26 6.53
C MET A 294 -10.46 -16.11 6.15
N LYS A 295 -10.32 -17.44 6.14
CA LYS A 295 -11.41 -18.40 5.88
C LYS A 295 -12.56 -18.24 6.90
N LEU A 296 -12.22 -18.14 8.19
CA LEU A 296 -13.20 -17.99 9.24
C LEU A 296 -13.92 -16.63 9.21
N ALA A 297 -13.19 -15.55 8.96
CA ALA A 297 -13.75 -14.22 8.82
C ALA A 297 -14.67 -14.11 7.60
N GLY A 298 -14.25 -14.69 6.47
CA GLY A 298 -14.92 -14.56 5.18
C GLY A 298 -14.57 -13.26 4.46
N VAL A 299 -14.49 -13.33 3.14
CA VAL A 299 -13.98 -12.26 2.26
C VAL A 299 -14.70 -10.92 2.41
N ARG A 300 -16.00 -10.94 2.70
CA ARG A 300 -16.84 -9.73 2.77
C ARG A 300 -17.11 -9.24 4.20
N ALA A 301 -16.45 -9.85 5.20
CA ALA A 301 -16.74 -9.52 6.60
C ALA A 301 -16.22 -8.14 7.03
N VAL A 302 -15.32 -7.55 6.27
CA VAL A 302 -14.64 -6.26 6.53
C VAL A 302 -14.28 -5.70 5.15
N PRO A 303 -14.12 -4.43 4.94
CA PRO A 303 -13.43 -3.47 5.78
C PRO A 303 -14.38 -2.44 6.39
N VAL A 304 -14.11 -2.08 7.61
CA VAL A 304 -14.78 -0.93 8.22
C VAL A 304 -13.70 0.05 8.65
N TYR A 305 -13.26 0.90 7.71
CA TYR A 305 -12.49 2.08 8.11
C TYR A 305 -13.39 3.00 8.94
N ASN A 306 -12.81 3.73 9.89
CA ASN A 306 -13.58 4.42 10.91
C ASN A 306 -12.91 5.70 11.38
N ILE A 307 -13.67 6.51 12.10
CA ILE A 307 -13.17 7.71 12.78
C ILE A 307 -12.48 7.24 14.06
N ASP A 308 -11.18 6.98 14.00
CA ASP A 308 -10.34 6.44 15.09
C ASP A 308 -9.67 7.52 15.95
N GLY A 309 -9.89 8.80 15.61
CA GLY A 309 -9.29 9.93 16.32
C GLY A 309 -7.80 10.16 16.07
N TYR A 310 -7.15 9.29 15.29
CA TYR A 310 -5.71 9.34 14.99
C TYR A 310 -5.41 9.49 13.50
N PHE A 311 -5.65 8.44 12.71
CA PHE A 311 -5.54 8.51 11.24
C PHE A 311 -6.68 9.35 10.66
N MET A 312 -7.89 9.13 11.14
CA MET A 312 -9.11 9.83 10.73
C MET A 312 -9.77 10.47 11.96
N LYS A 313 -9.59 11.78 12.13
CA LYS A 313 -10.08 12.51 13.32
C LYS A 313 -11.56 12.78 13.26
N GLU A 314 -12.09 13.04 12.07
CA GLU A 314 -13.51 13.34 11.83
C GLU A 314 -13.93 12.89 10.43
N GLN A 315 -15.17 13.11 10.05
CA GLN A 315 -15.64 12.79 8.71
C GLN A 315 -14.79 13.53 7.66
N PRO A 316 -14.24 12.85 6.66
CA PRO A 316 -13.43 13.50 5.63
C PRO A 316 -14.16 14.67 4.93
N VAL A 317 -15.48 14.54 4.72
CA VAL A 317 -16.28 15.63 4.13
C VAL A 317 -16.23 16.90 4.99
N ASP A 318 -16.19 16.77 6.32
CA ASP A 318 -16.10 17.91 7.22
C ASP A 318 -14.69 18.52 7.22
N VAL A 319 -13.64 17.67 7.14
CA VAL A 319 -12.23 18.11 6.98
C VAL A 319 -12.09 18.96 5.71
N PHE A 320 -12.63 18.49 4.58
CA PHE A 320 -12.57 19.22 3.32
C PHE A 320 -13.42 20.50 3.35
N ALA A 321 -14.60 20.47 3.96
CA ALA A 321 -15.46 21.66 4.12
C ALA A 321 -14.79 22.76 4.94
N LYS A 322 -13.98 22.40 5.94
CA LYS A 322 -13.18 23.33 6.75
C LYS A 322 -11.88 23.77 6.07
N GLY A 323 -11.48 23.12 4.97
CA GLY A 323 -10.19 23.35 4.32
C GLY A 323 -8.99 22.88 5.14
N GLU A 324 -9.16 21.85 5.97
CA GLU A 324 -8.12 21.29 6.85
C GLU A 324 -7.38 20.09 6.25
N GLN A 325 -7.81 19.64 5.05
CA GLN A 325 -7.11 18.60 4.31
C GLN A 325 -5.70 19.04 3.88
N THR A 326 -4.85 18.09 3.52
CA THR A 326 -3.57 18.39 2.86
C THR A 326 -3.83 19.23 1.60
N LYS A 327 -3.38 20.50 1.61
CA LYS A 327 -3.67 21.48 0.54
C LYS A 327 -2.69 21.32 -0.60
N VAL A 328 -3.04 20.46 -1.53
CA VAL A 328 -2.26 20.16 -2.74
C VAL A 328 -3.17 20.15 -3.96
N PRO A 329 -2.65 20.37 -5.18
CA PRO A 329 -3.40 20.14 -6.41
C PRO A 329 -4.00 18.73 -6.44
N LEU A 330 -5.28 18.66 -6.78
CA LEU A 330 -6.04 17.41 -6.85
C LEU A 330 -6.64 17.24 -8.24
N LEU A 331 -6.32 16.12 -8.90
CA LEU A 331 -6.99 15.65 -10.09
C LEU A 331 -7.97 14.55 -9.72
N ILE A 332 -9.24 14.71 -10.04
CA ILE A 332 -10.27 13.69 -9.81
C ILE A 332 -11.04 13.40 -11.09
N GLY A 333 -11.47 12.17 -11.25
CA GLY A 333 -12.24 11.75 -12.41
C GLY A 333 -12.93 10.42 -12.19
N GLY A 334 -13.63 10.00 -13.22
CA GLY A 334 -14.29 8.70 -13.31
C GLY A 334 -14.60 8.40 -14.76
N ASN A 335 -15.00 7.19 -15.07
CA ASN A 335 -15.41 6.80 -16.41
C ASN A 335 -16.87 7.18 -16.66
N ASN A 336 -17.23 7.43 -17.90
CA ASN A 336 -18.63 7.70 -18.29
C ASN A 336 -19.53 6.47 -18.18
N GLN A 337 -18.95 5.28 -18.07
CA GLN A 337 -19.60 4.00 -17.82
C GLN A 337 -18.94 3.33 -16.62
N GLU A 338 -19.19 3.90 -15.45
CA GLU A 338 -18.79 3.29 -14.18
C GLU A 338 -19.70 2.12 -13.87
N MET A 339 -19.09 0.94 -13.69
CA MET A 339 -19.80 -0.27 -13.29
C MET A 339 -21.19 -0.38 -13.96
N THR A 340 -21.24 -0.75 -15.21
CA THR A 340 -22.38 -1.56 -15.67
C THR A 340 -22.27 -2.86 -14.86
N PRO A 341 -22.96 -2.94 -13.70
CA PRO A 341 -22.19 -3.35 -12.51
C PRO A 341 -22.21 -4.82 -12.26
N TRP A 342 -23.20 -5.46 -12.77
CA TRP A 342 -23.49 -6.85 -12.43
C TRP A 342 -22.75 -7.84 -13.31
N ALA A 343 -22.35 -7.42 -14.52
CA ALA A 343 -21.67 -8.30 -15.47
C ALA A 343 -20.23 -8.62 -15.02
N VAL A 344 -19.52 -7.63 -14.46
CA VAL A 344 -18.13 -7.81 -14.03
C VAL A 344 -18.06 -8.49 -12.66
N LEU A 345 -18.97 -8.12 -11.74
CA LEU A 345 -18.94 -8.62 -10.36
C LEU A 345 -19.59 -10.00 -10.18
N MET A 346 -20.51 -10.38 -11.06
CA MET A 346 -21.29 -11.61 -10.92
C MET A 346 -20.94 -12.69 -11.92
N GLY A 347 -19.97 -12.45 -12.81
CA GLY A 347 -19.51 -13.43 -13.81
C GLY A 347 -20.58 -13.84 -14.83
N LYS A 348 -21.69 -13.10 -14.94
CA LYS A 348 -22.74 -13.29 -15.93
C LYS A 348 -22.64 -12.20 -16.99
N GLN A 349 -22.39 -12.60 -18.22
CA GLN A 349 -22.53 -11.68 -19.34
C GLN A 349 -23.99 -11.20 -19.43
N PRO A 350 -24.24 -9.91 -19.71
CA PRO A 350 -25.58 -9.46 -20.05
C PRO A 350 -26.03 -10.19 -21.31
N THR A 351 -27.20 -10.79 -21.25
CA THR A 351 -27.88 -11.35 -22.41
C THR A 351 -28.43 -10.25 -23.30
#